data_42e037879edeb2a9107816749709d9db
#
_entry.id   42e037879edeb2a9107816749709d9db
#
_cell.length_a   1.000
_cell.length_b   1.000
_cell.length_c   1.000
_cell.angle_alpha   90.00
_cell.angle_beta   90.00
_cell.angle_gamma   90.00
#
_symmetry.space_group_name_H-M   'P 1'
#
loop_
_entity.id
_entity.type
_entity.pdbx_description
1 polymer ?
#
loop_
_entity_poly.entity_id
_entity_poly.type
_entity_poly.pdbx_seq_one_letter_code
_entity_poly.pdbx_strand_id
1 'polypeptide(L)'
;MNEEQIEMRKRFAGEKIPSMQRRSDQHDYTSKCFYLVTLTVEGRRPLLGELTGQVDTEAGVALSDLGRAVSEAWSAISSHYPQVAVIAQQVMPDHFHGILFFRENTDGLHLGHVIRGFKAATNRAYRELFPSSCAASIGVPRPSSCAAINSVPRPSSCAAINSVPRPSSCAATLSQSIIEGRKGPGLLWSKGYNDRILYNYYQLDRWKAYLRDNPRRLLVKHQHPEFFRVQRNLEYSGLSFSAIGNRFLLDHPVKLQVQCSRRLTLEALEQKKADLLSAAAQGAVLVSPAISPGEKAIMRAAFDAGYPLIILQENGFTDLAKPGGARFDACARGQLLLLAPWEHHNERLVIRRDQCLMLNEMARRICEQ
;
A
#
# COMPACT_ATOMS: atom_id res chain seq x y z
N MET A 1 15.09 24.54 16.65
CA MET A 1 14.17 24.12 17.74
C MET A 1 15.06 23.64 18.88
N ASN A 2 14.96 24.21 20.08
CA ASN A 2 15.79 23.80 21.21
C ASN A 2 15.21 22.55 21.91
N GLU A 3 16.01 21.89 22.74
CA GLU A 3 15.61 20.65 23.43
C GLU A 3 14.37 20.84 24.30
N GLU A 4 14.22 21.99 24.93
CA GLU A 4 13.06 22.35 25.77
C GLU A 4 11.74 22.40 24.98
N GLN A 5 11.76 22.93 23.76
CA GLN A 5 10.61 22.95 22.85
C GLN A 5 10.24 21.53 22.35
N ILE A 6 11.23 20.66 22.20
CA ILE A 6 11.03 19.26 21.85
C ILE A 6 10.39 18.51 23.02
N GLU A 7 10.86 18.75 24.23
CA GLU A 7 10.36 18.13 25.47
C GLU A 7 8.91 18.58 25.77
N MET A 8 8.62 19.87 25.61
CA MET A 8 7.28 20.43 25.81
C MET A 8 6.26 19.86 24.81
N ARG A 9 6.67 19.63 23.56
CA ARG A 9 5.82 18.95 22.53
C ARG A 9 5.57 17.48 22.86
N LYS A 10 6.53 16.78 23.48
CA LYS A 10 6.36 15.38 23.91
C LYS A 10 5.33 15.24 25.04
N ARG A 11 5.22 16.20 25.95
CA ARG A 11 4.26 16.20 27.07
C ARG A 11 2.79 16.28 26.64
N PHE A 12 2.50 16.92 25.51
CA PHE A 12 1.13 17.07 24.98
C PHE A 12 0.78 16.08 23.87
N ALA A 13 1.74 15.31 23.38
CA ALA A 13 1.50 14.24 22.44
C ALA A 13 1.05 13.00 23.23
N GLY A 14 -0.24 12.69 23.19
CA GLY A 14 -0.73 11.41 23.69
C GLY A 14 0.00 10.24 23.00
N GLU A 15 -0.23 9.02 23.48
CA GLU A 15 0.42 7.80 22.97
C GLU A 15 0.42 7.74 21.44
N LYS A 16 1.61 7.62 20.84
CA LYS A 16 1.78 7.58 19.39
C LYS A 16 1.16 6.28 18.84
N ILE A 17 0.11 6.41 18.07
CA ILE A 17 -0.45 5.27 17.33
C ILE A 17 0.50 4.85 16.18
N PRO A 18 0.47 3.60 15.72
CA PRO A 18 1.39 3.10 14.67
C PRO A 18 1.42 3.96 13.40
N SER A 19 0.29 4.58 13.01
CA SER A 19 0.22 5.51 11.87
C SER A 19 0.97 6.84 12.08
N MET A 20 1.27 7.21 13.32
CA MET A 20 2.02 8.42 13.67
C MET A 20 3.52 8.15 13.88
N GLN A 21 3.94 6.90 14.02
CA GLN A 21 5.34 6.53 14.21
C GLN A 21 6.22 6.82 12.97
N ARG A 22 5.61 7.06 11.81
CA ARG A 22 6.32 7.41 10.57
C ARG A 22 6.65 8.88 10.43
N ARG A 23 6.13 9.74 11.31
CA ARG A 23 6.41 11.17 11.28
C ARG A 23 7.82 11.41 11.80
N SER A 24 8.60 12.23 11.08
CA SER A 24 9.95 12.60 11.51
C SER A 24 9.88 13.46 12.79
N ASP A 25 10.54 13.02 13.83
CA ASP A 25 10.65 13.78 15.08
C ASP A 25 11.70 14.93 14.95
N GLN A 26 12.56 14.86 13.91
CA GLN A 26 13.63 15.84 13.68
C GLN A 26 13.26 16.91 12.65
N HIS A 27 12.13 16.75 11.93
CA HIS A 27 11.72 17.70 10.90
C HIS A 27 10.81 18.79 11.47
N ASP A 28 11.12 20.03 11.08
CA ASP A 28 10.25 21.17 11.40
C ASP A 28 9.15 21.30 10.34
N TYR A 29 7.94 20.94 10.71
CA TYR A 29 6.74 20.98 9.86
C TYR A 29 6.16 22.38 9.63
N THR A 30 6.85 23.42 10.06
CA THR A 30 6.59 24.83 9.71
C THR A 30 7.52 25.31 8.59
N SER A 31 8.54 24.51 8.23
CA SER A 31 9.56 24.86 7.27
C SER A 31 9.05 24.82 5.83
N LYS A 32 9.73 25.61 4.95
CA LYS A 32 9.52 25.57 3.50
C LYS A 32 9.83 24.18 2.95
N CYS A 33 8.80 23.45 2.57
CA CYS A 33 8.95 22.07 2.07
C CYS A 33 7.72 21.58 1.33
N PHE A 34 7.89 20.50 0.53
CA PHE A 34 6.78 19.76 -0.06
C PHE A 34 6.39 18.59 0.86
N TYR A 35 5.10 18.44 1.07
CA TYR A 35 4.53 17.36 1.86
C TYR A 35 3.51 16.56 1.05
N LEU A 36 3.78 15.28 0.83
CA LEU A 36 2.77 14.33 0.37
C LEU A 36 1.97 13.85 1.59
N VAL A 37 0.69 14.08 1.57
CA VAL A 37 -0.25 13.69 2.62
C VAL A 37 -1.17 12.58 2.13
N THR A 38 -1.38 11.58 2.98
CA THR A 38 -2.35 10.49 2.74
C THR A 38 -3.34 10.43 3.89
N LEU A 39 -4.62 10.49 3.56
CA LEU A 39 -5.74 10.35 4.48
C LEU A 39 -6.57 9.12 4.10
N THR A 40 -6.95 8.32 5.06
CA THR A 40 -7.74 7.11 4.85
C THR A 40 -9.13 7.31 5.42
N VAL A 41 -10.15 6.93 4.66
CA VAL A 41 -11.53 6.89 5.14
C VAL A 41 -11.63 5.86 6.28
N GLU A 42 -12.36 6.18 7.32
CA GLU A 42 -12.53 5.29 8.46
C GLU A 42 -13.16 3.97 8.03
N GLY A 43 -12.50 2.86 8.41
CA GLY A 43 -12.89 1.52 8.00
C GLY A 43 -12.66 1.20 6.52
N ARG A 44 -11.89 2.03 5.78
CA ARG A 44 -11.65 1.82 4.35
C ARG A 44 -12.92 1.77 3.50
N ARG A 45 -13.98 2.45 3.92
CA ARG A 45 -15.24 2.52 3.18
C ARG A 45 -15.06 3.29 1.88
N PRO A 46 -15.54 2.82 0.72
CA PRO A 46 -15.40 3.50 -0.57
C PRO A 46 -16.42 4.63 -0.74
N LEU A 47 -16.34 5.68 0.10
CA LEU A 47 -17.33 6.76 0.15
C LEU A 47 -17.03 7.90 -0.82
N LEU A 48 -15.80 8.01 -1.34
CA LEU A 48 -15.36 9.18 -2.10
C LEU A 48 -15.59 9.04 -3.61
N GLY A 49 -15.95 7.86 -4.08
CA GLY A 49 -16.21 7.60 -5.50
C GLY A 49 -16.01 6.14 -5.88
N GLU A 50 -16.12 5.88 -7.16
CA GLU A 50 -15.96 4.56 -7.76
C GLU A 50 -14.89 4.59 -8.84
N LEU A 51 -14.16 3.46 -8.98
CA LEU A 51 -13.18 3.31 -10.05
C LEU A 51 -13.89 3.22 -11.39
N THR A 52 -13.34 3.90 -12.38
CA THR A 52 -13.83 3.91 -13.76
C THR A 52 -12.72 3.61 -14.75
N GLY A 53 -13.11 3.19 -15.96
CA GLY A 53 -12.18 2.85 -17.02
C GLY A 53 -11.68 1.41 -16.95
N GLN A 54 -10.70 1.11 -17.80
CA GLN A 54 -10.03 -0.18 -17.87
C GLN A 54 -8.52 0.03 -17.71
N VAL A 55 -7.78 -1.05 -17.42
CA VAL A 55 -6.32 -0.97 -17.19
C VAL A 55 -5.56 -0.42 -18.39
N ASP A 56 -6.03 -0.75 -19.60
CA ASP A 56 -5.40 -0.37 -20.88
C ASP A 56 -5.96 0.94 -21.46
N THR A 57 -6.97 1.53 -20.82
CA THR A 57 -7.54 2.83 -21.16
C THR A 57 -7.33 3.82 -20.04
N GLU A 58 -7.97 4.98 -20.11
CA GLU A 58 -7.86 5.99 -19.06
C GLU A 58 -8.62 5.55 -17.80
N ALA A 59 -7.88 5.04 -16.82
CA ALA A 59 -8.40 4.68 -15.51
C ALA A 59 -8.59 5.94 -14.65
N GLY A 60 -9.76 6.08 -14.04
CA GLY A 60 -10.12 7.23 -13.22
C GLY A 60 -10.92 6.86 -11.98
N VAL A 61 -11.39 7.88 -11.30
CA VAL A 61 -12.36 7.78 -10.21
C VAL A 61 -13.53 8.71 -10.52
N ALA A 62 -14.72 8.16 -10.69
CA ALA A 62 -15.96 8.94 -10.70
C ALA A 62 -16.27 9.36 -9.27
N LEU A 63 -16.12 10.65 -8.98
CA LEU A 63 -16.27 11.16 -7.62
C LEU A 63 -17.74 11.16 -7.20
N SER A 64 -18.01 10.72 -5.98
CA SER A 64 -19.27 10.96 -5.29
C SER A 64 -19.43 12.45 -4.92
N ASP A 65 -20.59 12.86 -4.43
CA ASP A 65 -20.77 14.21 -3.89
C ASP A 65 -19.80 14.50 -2.76
N LEU A 66 -19.55 13.52 -1.90
CA LEU A 66 -18.55 13.62 -0.84
C LEU A 66 -17.13 13.71 -1.41
N GLY A 67 -16.81 12.93 -2.45
CA GLY A 67 -15.52 12.99 -3.13
C GLY A 67 -15.26 14.36 -3.77
N ARG A 68 -16.30 14.98 -4.36
CA ARG A 68 -16.23 16.36 -4.88
C ARG A 68 -15.97 17.36 -3.75
N ALA A 69 -16.74 17.29 -2.66
CA ALA A 69 -16.53 18.14 -1.49
C ALA A 69 -15.12 18.01 -0.89
N VAL A 70 -14.55 16.78 -0.87
CA VAL A 70 -13.17 16.53 -0.43
C VAL A 70 -12.17 17.20 -1.39
N SER A 71 -12.37 17.07 -2.70
CA SER A 71 -11.51 17.69 -3.73
C SER A 71 -11.53 19.23 -3.64
N GLU A 72 -12.71 19.81 -3.49
CA GLU A 72 -12.91 21.26 -3.35
C GLU A 72 -12.28 21.79 -2.05
N ALA A 73 -12.50 21.12 -0.92
CA ALA A 73 -11.91 21.49 0.35
C ALA A 73 -10.36 21.46 0.32
N TRP A 74 -9.76 20.52 -0.43
CA TRP A 74 -8.31 20.51 -0.61
C TRP A 74 -7.86 21.68 -1.47
N SER A 75 -8.52 21.94 -2.59
CA SER A 75 -8.21 23.06 -3.48
C SER A 75 -8.33 24.43 -2.78
N ALA A 76 -9.27 24.54 -1.84
CA ALA A 76 -9.49 25.77 -1.05
C ALA A 76 -8.40 26.04 0.02
N ILE A 77 -7.48 25.09 0.28
CA ILE A 77 -6.40 25.26 1.29
C ILE A 77 -5.59 26.52 1.00
N SER A 78 -5.23 26.78 -0.26
CA SER A 78 -4.41 27.96 -0.62
C SER A 78 -5.15 29.30 -0.39
N SER A 79 -6.48 29.31 -0.39
CA SER A 79 -7.28 30.49 -0.07
C SER A 79 -7.33 30.76 1.42
N HIS A 80 -7.34 29.71 2.24
CA HIS A 80 -7.33 29.84 3.70
C HIS A 80 -5.93 30.06 4.27
N TYR A 81 -4.91 29.52 3.61
CA TYR A 81 -3.51 29.58 4.01
C TYR A 81 -2.65 30.03 2.82
N PRO A 82 -2.50 31.36 2.58
CA PRO A 82 -1.77 31.90 1.41
C PRO A 82 -0.31 31.41 1.32
N GLN A 83 0.31 31.07 2.47
CA GLN A 83 1.66 30.50 2.53
C GLN A 83 1.76 29.05 2.01
N VAL A 84 0.60 28.40 1.82
CA VAL A 84 0.53 26.99 1.43
C VAL A 84 -0.05 26.87 0.02
N ALA A 85 0.72 26.31 -0.91
CA ALA A 85 0.25 25.99 -2.25
C ALA A 85 -0.24 24.55 -2.34
N VAL A 86 -1.37 24.34 -2.98
CA VAL A 86 -1.84 23.02 -3.41
C VAL A 86 -1.14 22.67 -4.71
N ILE A 87 -0.39 21.59 -4.75
CA ILE A 87 0.41 21.17 -5.91
C ILE A 87 -0.26 20.07 -6.70
N ALA A 88 -0.83 19.08 -6.03
CA ALA A 88 -1.54 17.96 -6.64
C ALA A 88 -2.49 17.32 -5.65
N GLN A 89 -3.48 16.62 -6.18
CA GLN A 89 -4.38 15.78 -5.40
C GLN A 89 -4.83 14.57 -6.21
N GLN A 90 -5.21 13.52 -5.50
CA GLN A 90 -5.87 12.34 -6.04
C GLN A 90 -6.87 11.81 -5.02
N VAL A 91 -8.14 11.90 -5.36
CA VAL A 91 -9.22 11.26 -4.60
C VAL A 91 -9.31 9.81 -5.07
N MET A 92 -9.27 8.88 -4.13
CA MET A 92 -9.46 7.46 -4.35
C MET A 92 -10.75 7.02 -3.63
N PRO A 93 -11.37 5.90 -3.98
CA PRO A 93 -12.63 5.50 -3.35
C PRO A 93 -12.64 5.51 -1.82
N ASP A 94 -11.57 5.03 -1.18
CA ASP A 94 -11.44 4.80 0.26
C ASP A 94 -10.33 5.61 0.94
N HIS A 95 -9.65 6.48 0.20
CA HIS A 95 -8.56 7.32 0.71
C HIS A 95 -8.30 8.52 -0.20
N PHE A 96 -7.48 9.42 0.29
CA PHE A 96 -7.10 10.65 -0.39
C PHE A 96 -5.60 10.86 -0.33
N HIS A 97 -5.02 11.31 -1.42
CA HIS A 97 -3.64 11.80 -1.50
C HIS A 97 -3.62 13.26 -1.94
N GLY A 98 -2.75 14.05 -1.32
CA GLY A 98 -2.51 15.40 -1.77
C GLY A 98 -1.07 15.85 -1.52
N ILE A 99 -0.57 16.76 -2.35
CA ILE A 99 0.75 17.37 -2.20
C ILE A 99 0.56 18.86 -1.90
N LEU A 100 1.11 19.30 -0.78
CA LEU A 100 1.20 20.70 -0.36
C LEU A 100 2.62 21.19 -0.45
N PHE A 101 2.77 22.48 -0.76
CA PHE A 101 4.04 23.17 -0.70
C PHE A 101 3.93 24.38 0.26
N PHE A 102 4.71 24.36 1.32
CA PHE A 102 4.93 25.51 2.19
C PHE A 102 5.97 26.42 1.51
N ARG A 103 5.55 27.60 1.06
CA ARG A 103 6.36 28.51 0.24
C ARG A 103 7.50 29.16 1.01
N GLU A 104 7.30 29.29 2.31
CA GLU A 104 8.21 29.94 3.25
C GLU A 104 8.14 29.25 4.62
N ASN A 105 9.09 29.56 5.50
CA ASN A 105 8.99 29.16 6.89
C ASN A 105 7.85 29.95 7.55
N THR A 106 6.91 29.26 8.12
CA THR A 106 5.68 29.85 8.68
C THR A 106 5.76 29.91 10.20
N ASP A 107 5.71 31.11 10.77
CA ASP A 107 5.64 31.27 12.22
C ASP A 107 4.29 30.74 12.74
N GLY A 108 4.33 29.57 13.38
CA GLY A 108 3.18 28.94 14.02
C GLY A 108 2.23 28.13 13.12
N LEU A 109 2.27 28.26 11.78
CA LEU A 109 1.47 27.43 10.91
C LEU A 109 2.18 26.10 10.64
N HIS A 110 1.73 25.07 11.30
CA HIS A 110 2.25 23.70 11.17
C HIS A 110 1.37 22.87 10.23
N LEU A 111 1.98 21.95 9.45
CA LEU A 111 1.24 21.03 8.54
C LEU A 111 0.00 20.41 9.23
N GLY A 112 0.12 20.03 10.51
CA GLY A 112 -0.97 19.47 11.29
C GLY A 112 -2.17 20.40 11.45
N HIS A 113 -1.96 21.74 11.46
CA HIS A 113 -3.07 22.73 11.53
C HIS A 113 -3.83 22.74 10.21
N VAL A 114 -3.13 22.77 9.07
CA VAL A 114 -3.73 22.73 7.74
C VAL A 114 -4.57 21.46 7.56
N ILE A 115 -4.01 20.30 7.93
CA ILE A 115 -4.73 19.01 7.80
C ILE A 115 -5.92 18.92 8.77
N ARG A 116 -5.83 19.53 9.96
CA ARG A 116 -6.96 19.61 10.89
C ARG A 116 -8.10 20.44 10.30
N GLY A 117 -7.79 21.59 9.70
CA GLY A 117 -8.76 22.43 9.00
C GLY A 117 -9.46 21.69 7.87
N PHE A 118 -8.68 21.03 7.02
CA PHE A 118 -9.18 20.19 5.93
C PHE A 118 -10.11 19.06 6.45
N LYS A 119 -9.69 18.33 7.48
CA LYS A 119 -10.54 17.29 8.10
C LYS A 119 -11.82 17.85 8.69
N ALA A 120 -11.78 19.04 9.31
CA ALA A 120 -12.96 19.67 9.86
C ALA A 120 -13.99 20.03 8.77
N ALA A 121 -13.53 20.62 7.66
CA ALA A 121 -14.39 20.98 6.52
C ALA A 121 -15.02 19.72 5.89
N THR A 122 -14.24 18.71 5.59
CA THR A 122 -14.72 17.47 4.97
C THR A 122 -15.58 16.61 5.89
N ASN A 123 -15.33 16.61 7.21
CA ASN A 123 -16.24 15.99 8.18
C ASN A 123 -17.58 16.73 8.28
N ARG A 124 -17.62 18.04 8.05
CA ARG A 124 -18.88 18.79 7.98
C ARG A 124 -19.68 18.34 6.76
N ALA A 125 -19.09 18.35 5.57
CA ALA A 125 -19.71 17.86 4.36
C ALA A 125 -20.22 16.40 4.49
N TYR A 126 -19.44 15.53 5.15
CA TYR A 126 -19.85 14.14 5.41
C TYR A 126 -21.12 14.07 6.28
N ARG A 127 -21.24 14.89 7.33
CA ARG A 127 -22.45 14.93 8.18
C ARG A 127 -23.66 15.48 7.45
N GLU A 128 -23.47 16.46 6.59
CA GLU A 128 -24.54 17.06 5.77
C GLU A 128 -25.09 16.06 4.75
N LEU A 129 -24.21 15.29 4.09
CA LEU A 129 -24.59 14.29 3.11
C LEU A 129 -25.13 12.98 3.73
N PHE A 130 -24.74 12.67 4.96
CA PHE A 130 -25.14 11.43 5.65
C PHE A 130 -25.72 11.69 7.04
N PRO A 131 -26.84 12.42 7.14
CA PRO A 131 -27.40 12.82 8.44
C PRO A 131 -27.82 11.64 9.33
N SER A 132 -28.27 10.53 8.73
CA SER A 132 -28.70 9.33 9.44
C SER A 132 -27.57 8.60 10.16
N SER A 133 -26.34 8.72 9.68
CA SER A 133 -25.16 8.15 10.35
C SER A 133 -24.74 8.91 11.61
N CYS A 134 -25.23 10.13 11.79
CA CYS A 134 -24.96 11.01 12.91
C CYS A 134 -26.08 10.97 13.98
N ALA A 135 -27.28 10.59 13.62
CA ALA A 135 -28.47 10.61 14.51
C ALA A 135 -28.45 9.50 15.58
N ALA A 136 -27.61 8.48 15.43
CA ALA A 136 -27.47 7.42 16.44
C ALA A 136 -26.74 7.84 17.73
N SER A 137 -26.39 9.13 17.85
CA SER A 137 -25.62 9.64 18.99
C SER A 137 -26.33 10.74 19.79
N ILE A 138 -27.58 11.09 19.48
CA ILE A 138 -28.33 12.10 20.21
C ILE A 138 -29.62 11.49 20.75
N GLY A 139 -29.62 11.18 22.05
CA GLY A 139 -30.83 11.04 22.81
C GLY A 139 -31.24 9.64 23.24
N VAL A 140 -30.53 9.08 24.21
CA VAL A 140 -31.21 8.22 25.19
C VAL A 140 -31.42 9.09 26.43
N PRO A 141 -32.67 9.39 26.84
CA PRO A 141 -32.95 9.99 28.14
C PRO A 141 -32.48 8.98 29.20
N ARG A 142 -31.71 9.43 30.18
CA ARG A 142 -31.43 8.62 31.37
C ARG A 142 -32.75 8.27 32.02
N PRO A 143 -33.08 7.01 32.24
CA PRO A 143 -34.11 6.67 33.19
C PRO A 143 -33.51 6.89 34.58
N SER A 144 -34.15 7.79 35.33
CA SER A 144 -33.99 7.88 36.78
C SER A 144 -34.40 6.58 37.42
N SER A 145 -33.54 6.12 38.33
CA SER A 145 -33.73 5.18 39.43
C SER A 145 -35.02 4.35 39.45
N CYS A 146 -34.91 3.01 39.46
CA CYS A 146 -35.38 2.18 40.58
C CYS A 146 -35.22 0.68 40.31
N ALA A 147 -34.67 0.03 41.31
CA ALA A 147 -34.96 -1.31 41.84
C ALA A 147 -34.62 -2.57 41.00
N ALA A 148 -33.80 -3.34 41.63
CA ALA A 148 -33.49 -4.75 41.43
C ALA A 148 -34.72 -5.64 41.35
N ILE A 149 -34.67 -6.68 40.52
CA ILE A 149 -35.20 -8.04 40.84
C ILE A 149 -34.39 -9.10 40.08
N ASN A 150 -34.09 -10.15 40.79
CA ASN A 150 -33.33 -11.35 40.48
C ASN A 150 -34.01 -12.34 39.54
N SER A 151 -33.17 -13.28 39.05
CA SER A 151 -33.42 -14.72 38.77
C SER A 151 -33.73 -15.16 37.34
N VAL A 152 -32.75 -15.76 36.67
CA VAL A 152 -32.52 -17.17 36.22
C VAL A 152 -33.69 -17.88 35.48
N PRO A 153 -33.53 -18.79 34.50
CA PRO A 153 -32.37 -19.60 34.10
C PRO A 153 -32.10 -19.76 32.57
N ARG A 154 -30.99 -20.36 32.25
CA ARG A 154 -30.68 -20.98 30.96
C ARG A 154 -31.55 -22.24 30.69
N PRO A 155 -31.71 -22.60 29.41
CA PRO A 155 -31.47 -23.97 29.03
C PRO A 155 -30.51 -24.15 27.84
N SER A 156 -29.89 -25.30 27.89
CA SER A 156 -28.90 -25.88 27.03
C SER A 156 -29.47 -26.54 25.79
N SER A 157 -28.60 -26.69 24.79
CA SER A 157 -28.48 -27.76 23.77
C SER A 157 -29.47 -27.78 22.58
N CYS A 158 -28.98 -27.79 21.39
CA CYS A 158 -28.82 -28.91 20.43
C CYS A 158 -28.74 -28.48 18.98
N ALA A 159 -27.72 -29.03 18.33
CA ALA A 159 -27.64 -29.66 17.03
C ALA A 159 -27.89 -28.90 15.72
N ALA A 160 -26.85 -29.02 14.93
CA ALA A 160 -26.66 -28.96 13.48
C ALA A 160 -27.90 -29.13 12.59
N ILE A 161 -27.95 -28.39 11.47
CA ILE A 161 -28.33 -28.89 10.15
C ILE A 161 -27.71 -27.99 9.03
N ASN A 162 -27.31 -28.66 7.98
CA ASN A 162 -26.65 -28.24 6.76
C ASN A 162 -27.46 -27.37 5.80
N SER A 163 -26.73 -26.64 4.96
CA SER A 163 -26.99 -26.31 3.57
C SER A 163 -28.15 -25.40 3.21
N VAL A 164 -27.83 -24.18 2.71
CA VAL A 164 -28.60 -23.47 1.67
C VAL A 164 -27.69 -22.52 0.88
N PRO A 165 -27.94 -22.29 -0.42
CA PRO A 165 -26.99 -21.72 -1.38
C PRO A 165 -26.90 -20.20 -1.31
N ARG A 166 -25.76 -19.67 -1.79
CA ARG A 166 -25.52 -18.24 -1.94
C ARG A 166 -26.42 -17.62 -3.02
N PRO A 167 -27.13 -16.53 -2.73
CA PRO A 167 -27.61 -15.64 -3.77
C PRO A 167 -26.53 -14.62 -4.12
N SER A 168 -26.23 -14.53 -5.42
CA SER A 168 -25.50 -13.46 -6.04
C SER A 168 -26.37 -12.19 -6.06
N SER A 169 -26.05 -11.22 -5.25
CA SER A 169 -26.28 -9.80 -5.49
C SER A 169 -25.51 -9.01 -4.43
N CYS A 170 -24.47 -8.29 -4.87
CA CYS A 170 -23.75 -7.37 -4.02
C CYS A 170 -24.57 -6.09 -3.80
N ALA A 171 -25.60 -6.20 -2.99
CA ALA A 171 -26.08 -5.07 -2.20
C ALA A 171 -25.38 -5.20 -0.85
N ALA A 172 -24.39 -4.34 -0.59
CA ALA A 172 -23.67 -4.32 0.67
C ALA A 172 -24.63 -3.94 1.79
N THR A 173 -25.24 -4.94 2.39
CA THR A 173 -25.86 -4.81 3.70
C THR A 173 -24.71 -4.66 4.69
N LEU A 174 -24.40 -3.41 5.05
CA LEU A 174 -23.48 -3.07 6.12
C LEU A 174 -24.01 -3.75 7.40
N SER A 175 -23.31 -4.80 7.81
CA SER A 175 -23.59 -5.50 9.05
C SER A 175 -23.49 -4.51 10.21
N GLN A 176 -24.56 -4.28 10.92
CA GLN A 176 -24.65 -3.44 12.12
C GLN A 176 -23.68 -3.87 13.24
N SER A 177 -23.11 -5.05 13.18
CA SER A 177 -22.20 -5.62 14.17
C SER A 177 -20.79 -4.97 14.22
N ILE A 178 -20.43 -4.07 13.30
CA ILE A 178 -19.12 -3.36 13.30
C ILE A 178 -19.21 -2.02 14.04
N ILE A 179 -20.39 -1.56 14.43
CA ILE A 179 -20.62 -0.22 15.00
C ILE A 179 -20.57 -0.21 16.53
N GLU A 180 -20.68 -1.35 17.20
CA GLU A 180 -20.90 -1.41 18.66
C GLU A 180 -19.64 -1.18 19.55
N GLY A 181 -18.48 -0.91 19.01
CA GLY A 181 -17.24 -0.74 19.79
C GLY A 181 -16.62 0.66 19.86
N ARG A 182 -17.15 1.68 19.15
CA ARG A 182 -16.46 2.97 19.02
C ARG A 182 -17.28 4.13 19.56
N LYS A 183 -16.84 4.69 20.70
CA LYS A 183 -17.34 5.95 21.26
C LYS A 183 -16.96 7.11 20.32
N GLY A 184 -17.93 7.62 19.56
CA GLY A 184 -17.83 8.84 18.78
C GLY A 184 -18.70 8.81 17.51
N PRO A 185 -19.30 9.96 17.12
CA PRO A 185 -20.04 10.05 15.86
C PRO A 185 -19.09 9.71 14.70
N GLY A 186 -19.56 8.95 13.75
CA GLY A 186 -18.80 8.48 12.61
C GLY A 186 -18.02 9.60 11.93
N LEU A 187 -16.71 9.60 12.10
CA LEU A 187 -15.81 10.49 11.39
C LEU A 187 -15.56 9.95 9.98
N LEU A 188 -15.42 10.86 9.02
CA LEU A 188 -15.03 10.46 7.66
C LEU A 188 -13.65 9.81 7.65
N TRP A 189 -12.70 10.40 8.36
CA TRP A 189 -11.29 10.02 8.32
C TRP A 189 -10.87 9.20 9.53
N SER A 190 -10.04 8.22 9.29
CA SER A 190 -9.30 7.52 10.34
C SER A 190 -8.46 8.49 11.17
N LYS A 191 -8.16 8.09 12.41
CA LYS A 191 -7.32 8.88 13.31
C LYS A 191 -5.93 9.09 12.72
N GLY A 192 -5.44 10.34 12.72
CA GLY A 192 -4.12 10.71 12.16
C GLY A 192 -4.14 10.89 10.63
N TYR A 193 -2.97 10.91 10.05
CA TYR A 193 -2.68 10.93 8.62
C TYR A 193 -1.24 10.48 8.42
N ASN A 194 -0.90 10.00 7.23
CA ASN A 194 0.48 9.74 6.84
C ASN A 194 1.01 10.92 6.04
N ASP A 195 2.24 11.32 6.30
CA ASP A 195 2.95 12.33 5.55
C ASP A 195 4.32 11.82 5.08
N ARG A 196 4.78 12.39 3.99
CA ARG A 196 6.13 12.19 3.45
C ARG A 196 6.70 13.53 3.03
N ILE A 197 7.88 13.84 3.51
CA ILE A 197 8.64 15.03 3.14
C ILE A 197 9.30 14.77 1.79
N LEU A 198 9.15 15.72 0.85
CA LEU A 198 9.78 15.65 -0.47
C LEU A 198 10.84 16.74 -0.53
N TYR A 199 12.11 16.33 -0.57
CA TYR A 199 13.25 17.24 -0.43
C TYR A 199 13.69 17.91 -1.75
N ASN A 200 13.24 17.39 -2.91
CA ASN A 200 13.66 17.92 -4.21
C ASN A 200 12.57 17.74 -5.29
N TYR A 201 12.72 18.48 -6.39
CA TYR A 201 11.77 18.46 -7.51
C TYR A 201 11.66 17.10 -8.21
N TYR A 202 12.75 16.35 -8.31
CA TYR A 202 12.72 14.99 -8.87
C TYR A 202 11.77 14.06 -8.09
N GLN A 203 11.81 14.16 -6.77
CA GLN A 203 10.85 13.43 -5.92
C GLN A 203 9.42 13.92 -6.15
N LEU A 204 9.23 15.24 -6.30
CA LEU A 204 7.92 15.83 -6.56
C LEU A 204 7.30 15.29 -7.84
N ASP A 205 8.01 15.30 -8.97
CA ASP A 205 7.51 14.83 -10.25
C ASP A 205 7.20 13.33 -10.23
N ARG A 206 8.05 12.54 -9.59
CA ARG A 206 7.81 11.12 -9.35
C ARG A 206 6.52 10.87 -8.55
N TRP A 207 6.27 11.67 -7.53
CA TRP A 207 5.05 11.52 -6.72
C TRP A 207 3.81 12.04 -7.43
N LYS A 208 3.90 13.10 -8.22
CA LYS A 208 2.80 13.53 -9.11
C LYS A 208 2.41 12.43 -10.11
N ALA A 209 3.41 11.80 -10.74
CA ALA A 209 3.18 10.67 -11.65
C ALA A 209 2.51 9.49 -10.91
N TYR A 210 2.99 9.16 -9.71
CA TYR A 210 2.38 8.12 -8.87
C TYR A 210 0.92 8.44 -8.52
N LEU A 211 0.58 9.69 -8.17
CA LEU A 211 -0.78 10.08 -7.85
C LEU A 211 -1.71 9.88 -9.06
N ARG A 212 -1.30 10.32 -10.23
CA ARG A 212 -2.08 10.16 -11.48
C ARG A 212 -2.29 8.68 -11.85
N ASP A 213 -1.28 7.83 -11.61
CA ASP A 213 -1.34 6.39 -11.90
C ASP A 213 -2.13 5.57 -10.84
N ASN A 214 -2.48 6.18 -9.71
CA ASN A 214 -3.08 5.46 -8.58
C ASN A 214 -4.43 4.76 -8.92
N PRO A 215 -5.36 5.36 -9.69
CA PRO A 215 -6.59 4.68 -10.10
C PRO A 215 -6.30 3.41 -10.91
N ARG A 216 -5.42 3.48 -11.93
CA ARG A 216 -5.01 2.32 -12.72
C ARG A 216 -4.39 1.22 -11.84
N ARG A 217 -3.49 1.60 -10.94
CA ARG A 217 -2.86 0.64 -10.00
C ARG A 217 -3.88 -0.04 -9.08
N LEU A 218 -4.95 0.64 -8.72
CA LEU A 218 -6.01 0.04 -7.92
C LEU A 218 -6.88 -0.91 -8.76
N LEU A 219 -7.21 -0.55 -10.00
CA LEU A 219 -7.90 -1.44 -10.94
C LEU A 219 -7.12 -2.73 -11.17
N VAL A 220 -5.83 -2.63 -11.47
CA VAL A 220 -4.93 -3.79 -11.65
C VAL A 220 -4.95 -4.71 -10.44
N LYS A 221 -4.92 -4.16 -9.23
CA LYS A 221 -4.99 -4.96 -8.00
C LYS A 221 -6.35 -5.64 -7.80
N HIS A 222 -7.41 -5.04 -8.28
CA HIS A 222 -8.74 -5.65 -8.22
C HIS A 222 -8.89 -6.79 -9.23
N GLN A 223 -8.26 -6.66 -10.42
CA GLN A 223 -8.29 -7.70 -11.45
C GLN A 223 -7.39 -8.90 -11.11
N HIS A 224 -6.22 -8.63 -10.50
CA HIS A 224 -5.20 -9.64 -10.17
C HIS A 224 -4.79 -9.57 -8.69
N PRO A 225 -5.73 -9.78 -7.75
CA PRO A 225 -5.43 -9.67 -6.32
C PRO A 225 -4.36 -10.68 -5.86
N GLU A 226 -4.28 -11.83 -6.52
CA GLU A 226 -3.31 -12.90 -6.25
C GLU A 226 -1.86 -12.48 -6.52
N PHE A 227 -1.61 -11.58 -7.48
CA PHE A 227 -0.26 -11.10 -7.82
C PHE A 227 0.27 -10.05 -6.84
N PHE A 228 -0.59 -9.50 -5.98
CA PHE A 228 -0.26 -8.39 -5.09
C PHE A 228 -0.41 -8.74 -3.60
N ARG A 229 -0.65 -10.01 -3.28
CA ARG A 229 -0.65 -10.52 -1.91
C ARG A 229 0.60 -11.34 -1.66
N VAL A 230 1.16 -11.20 -0.46
CA VAL A 230 2.22 -12.10 0.00
C VAL A 230 1.62 -13.48 0.24
N GLN A 231 2.10 -14.46 -0.47
CA GLN A 231 1.83 -15.86 -0.17
C GLN A 231 2.97 -16.38 0.71
N ARG A 232 2.63 -16.94 1.87
CA ARG A 232 3.55 -17.60 2.79
C ARG A 232 3.56 -19.09 2.52
N ASN A 233 4.66 -19.74 2.90
CA ASN A 233 4.80 -21.18 2.85
C ASN A 233 4.44 -21.78 1.47
N LEU A 234 4.90 -21.14 0.41
CA LEU A 234 4.79 -21.69 -0.93
C LEU A 234 5.83 -22.81 -1.08
N GLU A 235 5.34 -24.04 -1.06
CA GLU A 235 6.20 -25.21 -1.25
C GLU A 235 6.45 -25.45 -2.74
N TYR A 236 7.73 -25.51 -3.12
CA TYR A 236 8.13 -25.84 -4.48
C TYR A 236 9.52 -26.52 -4.47
N SER A 237 9.67 -27.66 -5.16
CA SER A 237 10.93 -28.42 -5.24
C SER A 237 11.51 -28.80 -3.88
N GLY A 238 10.64 -29.08 -2.87
CA GLY A 238 11.05 -29.37 -1.49
C GLY A 238 11.67 -28.17 -0.77
N LEU A 239 11.36 -26.96 -1.22
CA LEU A 239 11.76 -25.68 -0.63
C LEU A 239 10.51 -24.88 -0.28
N SER A 240 10.60 -24.10 0.80
CA SER A 240 9.51 -23.20 1.23
C SER A 240 9.89 -21.74 0.98
N PHE A 241 8.96 -20.98 0.41
CA PHE A 241 9.18 -19.58 0.05
C PHE A 241 8.04 -18.68 0.51
N SER A 242 8.36 -17.44 0.79
CA SER A 242 7.40 -16.35 0.69
C SER A 242 7.41 -15.80 -0.74
N ALA A 243 6.26 -15.55 -1.33
CA ALA A 243 6.13 -15.19 -2.74
C ALA A 243 5.24 -13.96 -2.98
N ILE A 244 5.57 -13.16 -4.00
CA ILE A 244 4.73 -12.09 -4.56
C ILE A 244 4.87 -12.10 -6.08
N GLY A 245 3.77 -12.02 -6.80
CA GLY A 245 3.73 -12.00 -8.26
C GLY A 245 3.08 -13.22 -8.88
N ASN A 246 3.38 -13.48 -10.12
CA ASN A 246 2.78 -14.58 -10.88
C ASN A 246 3.44 -15.93 -10.54
N ARG A 247 2.83 -16.68 -9.63
CA ARG A 247 3.30 -18.02 -9.22
C ARG A 247 3.23 -19.08 -10.32
N PHE A 248 2.37 -18.89 -11.33
CA PHE A 248 2.26 -19.85 -12.45
C PHE A 248 3.55 -19.94 -13.28
N LEU A 249 4.48 -18.98 -13.11
CA LEU A 249 5.82 -19.08 -13.71
C LEU A 249 6.64 -20.26 -13.16
N LEU A 250 6.31 -20.79 -11.96
CA LEU A 250 6.94 -21.99 -11.42
C LEU A 250 6.55 -23.26 -12.20
N ASP A 251 5.34 -23.28 -12.74
CA ASP A 251 4.81 -24.43 -13.49
C ASP A 251 5.22 -24.40 -14.98
N HIS A 252 5.98 -23.36 -15.39
CA HIS A 252 6.42 -23.24 -16.76
C HIS A 252 7.44 -24.34 -17.11
N PRO A 253 7.29 -25.05 -18.26
CA PRO A 253 8.12 -26.21 -18.60
C PRO A 253 9.58 -25.86 -18.89
N VAL A 254 9.86 -24.64 -19.34
CA VAL A 254 11.22 -24.18 -19.68
C VAL A 254 11.64 -23.08 -18.74
N LYS A 255 12.47 -23.40 -17.78
CA LYS A 255 13.08 -22.47 -16.83
C LYS A 255 14.59 -22.52 -16.93
N LEU A 256 15.25 -21.38 -17.09
CA LEU A 256 16.69 -21.28 -17.28
C LEU A 256 17.33 -20.48 -16.15
N GLN A 257 18.30 -21.08 -15.49
CA GLN A 257 19.06 -20.39 -14.47
C GLN A 257 20.01 -19.35 -15.07
N VAL A 258 19.94 -18.13 -14.60
CA VAL A 258 20.91 -17.09 -14.91
C VAL A 258 21.92 -17.02 -13.77
N GLN A 259 23.08 -17.63 -13.99
CA GLN A 259 24.22 -17.61 -13.06
C GLN A 259 25.49 -17.22 -13.83
N CYS A 260 26.22 -16.22 -13.33
CA CYS A 260 27.41 -15.68 -13.98
C CYS A 260 28.59 -15.69 -13.03
N SER A 261 29.71 -16.32 -13.46
CA SER A 261 31.00 -16.17 -12.77
C SER A 261 31.49 -14.72 -12.88
N ARG A 262 32.06 -14.21 -11.80
CA ARG A 262 32.74 -12.89 -11.80
C ARG A 262 34.00 -12.85 -12.69
N ARG A 263 34.46 -14.03 -13.15
CA ARG A 263 35.65 -14.17 -14.01
C ARG A 263 35.33 -14.27 -15.49
N LEU A 264 34.04 -14.17 -15.90
CA LEU A 264 33.67 -14.16 -17.29
C LEU A 264 34.25 -12.95 -17.99
N THR A 265 34.81 -13.18 -19.22
CA THR A 265 35.20 -12.10 -20.09
C THR A 265 33.97 -11.33 -20.57
N LEU A 266 34.13 -10.08 -21.02
CA LEU A 266 33.04 -9.27 -21.51
C LEU A 266 32.35 -9.95 -22.71
N GLU A 267 33.09 -10.49 -23.62
CA GLU A 267 32.58 -11.21 -24.81
C GLU A 267 31.75 -12.43 -24.40
N ALA A 268 32.24 -13.27 -23.48
CA ALA A 268 31.52 -14.42 -23.00
C ALA A 268 30.22 -14.03 -22.22
N LEU A 269 30.25 -12.89 -21.53
CA LEU A 269 29.04 -12.37 -20.86
C LEU A 269 28.02 -11.88 -21.87
N GLU A 270 28.41 -11.13 -22.91
CA GLU A 270 27.48 -10.65 -23.96
C GLU A 270 26.90 -11.82 -24.77
N GLN A 271 27.73 -12.84 -25.10
CA GLN A 271 27.21 -14.05 -25.75
C GLN A 271 26.17 -14.77 -24.87
N LYS A 272 26.49 -15.01 -23.60
CA LYS A 272 25.56 -15.64 -22.66
C LYS A 272 24.27 -14.83 -22.48
N LYS A 273 24.37 -13.52 -22.47
CA LYS A 273 23.22 -12.61 -22.39
C LYS A 273 22.36 -12.75 -23.65
N ALA A 274 22.96 -12.76 -24.85
CA ALA A 274 22.24 -12.94 -26.11
C ALA A 274 21.49 -14.27 -26.15
N ASP A 275 22.15 -15.37 -25.75
CA ASP A 275 21.55 -16.70 -25.74
C ASP A 275 20.35 -16.79 -24.79
N LEU A 276 20.49 -16.27 -23.55
CA LEU A 276 19.43 -16.27 -22.53
C LEU A 276 18.25 -15.37 -22.93
N LEU A 277 18.52 -14.20 -23.52
CA LEU A 277 17.46 -13.31 -24.01
C LEU A 277 16.74 -13.93 -25.23
N SER A 278 17.46 -14.62 -26.12
CA SER A 278 16.85 -15.36 -27.23
C SER A 278 15.92 -16.47 -26.75
N ALA A 279 16.35 -17.24 -25.74
CA ALA A 279 15.51 -18.27 -25.13
C ALA A 279 14.28 -17.65 -24.42
N ALA A 280 14.46 -16.53 -23.71
CA ALA A 280 13.37 -15.83 -23.05
C ALA A 280 12.37 -15.23 -24.06
N ALA A 281 12.83 -14.76 -25.22
CA ALA A 281 11.98 -14.31 -26.33
C ALA A 281 11.12 -15.47 -26.91
N GLN A 282 11.59 -16.71 -26.80
CA GLN A 282 10.85 -17.93 -27.15
C GLN A 282 9.96 -18.46 -26.01
N GLY A 283 9.86 -17.72 -24.92
CA GLY A 283 8.97 -18.01 -23.79
C GLY A 283 9.64 -18.65 -22.57
N ALA A 284 10.94 -18.92 -22.57
CA ALA A 284 11.62 -19.45 -21.38
C ALA A 284 11.58 -18.47 -20.22
N VAL A 285 11.37 -18.98 -19.00
CA VAL A 285 11.41 -18.19 -17.75
C VAL A 285 12.85 -18.12 -17.24
N LEU A 286 13.38 -16.92 -17.03
CA LEU A 286 14.71 -16.75 -16.46
C LEU A 286 14.64 -16.70 -14.94
N VAL A 287 15.47 -17.51 -14.27
CA VAL A 287 15.48 -17.66 -12.82
C VAL A 287 16.85 -17.23 -12.25
N SER A 288 16.89 -16.28 -11.34
CA SER A 288 18.15 -15.81 -10.74
C SER A 288 17.93 -15.04 -9.44
N PRO A 289 18.87 -15.11 -8.49
CA PRO A 289 18.96 -14.14 -7.40
C PRO A 289 19.55 -12.80 -7.83
N ALA A 290 20.08 -12.66 -9.05
CA ALA A 290 20.68 -11.46 -9.61
C ALA A 290 21.74 -10.83 -8.68
N ILE A 291 22.70 -11.64 -8.22
CA ILE A 291 23.73 -11.23 -7.25
C ILE A 291 24.93 -10.58 -7.94
N SER A 292 25.51 -11.29 -8.91
CA SER A 292 26.68 -10.79 -9.65
C SER A 292 26.32 -9.66 -10.63
N PRO A 293 27.29 -8.81 -11.03
CA PRO A 293 27.04 -7.78 -12.03
C PRO A 293 26.51 -8.33 -13.35
N GLY A 294 27.02 -9.48 -13.82
CA GLY A 294 26.59 -10.15 -15.04
C GLY A 294 25.13 -10.64 -14.95
N GLU A 295 24.77 -11.29 -13.84
CA GLU A 295 23.38 -11.70 -13.57
C GLU A 295 22.43 -10.50 -13.57
N LYS A 296 22.82 -9.42 -12.88
CA LYS A 296 22.03 -8.18 -12.84
C LYS A 296 21.81 -7.59 -14.21
N ALA A 297 22.84 -7.58 -15.06
CA ALA A 297 22.77 -7.04 -16.42
C ALA A 297 21.81 -7.87 -17.29
N ILE A 298 21.90 -9.21 -17.24
CA ILE A 298 21.02 -10.11 -17.99
C ILE A 298 19.58 -9.99 -17.51
N MET A 299 19.36 -10.11 -16.18
CA MET A 299 18.02 -10.02 -15.59
C MET A 299 17.37 -8.65 -15.81
N ARG A 300 18.18 -7.58 -15.84
CA ARG A 300 17.69 -6.25 -16.15
C ARG A 300 17.26 -6.13 -17.60
N ALA A 301 18.07 -6.61 -18.54
CA ALA A 301 17.73 -6.59 -19.97
C ALA A 301 16.45 -7.41 -20.25
N ALA A 302 16.32 -8.58 -19.65
CA ALA A 302 15.12 -9.40 -19.76
C ALA A 302 13.88 -8.73 -19.13
N PHE A 303 14.06 -8.05 -18.00
CA PHE A 303 12.99 -7.30 -17.33
C PHE A 303 12.49 -6.15 -18.22
N ASP A 304 13.40 -5.38 -18.82
CA ASP A 304 13.07 -4.23 -19.66
C ASP A 304 12.43 -4.68 -21.00
N ALA A 305 12.81 -5.87 -21.50
CA ALA A 305 12.20 -6.49 -22.66
C ALA A 305 10.83 -7.14 -22.39
N GLY A 306 10.39 -7.19 -21.14
CA GLY A 306 9.09 -7.76 -20.76
C GLY A 306 9.06 -9.29 -20.66
N TYR A 307 10.22 -9.97 -20.62
CA TYR A 307 10.30 -11.42 -20.54
C TYR A 307 9.97 -11.97 -19.16
N PRO A 308 9.46 -13.22 -19.05
CA PRO A 308 9.06 -13.80 -17.78
C PRO A 308 10.26 -14.09 -16.87
N LEU A 309 10.16 -13.70 -15.59
CA LEU A 309 11.26 -13.74 -14.63
C LEU A 309 10.83 -14.29 -13.27
N ILE A 310 11.66 -15.12 -12.68
CA ILE A 310 11.63 -15.50 -11.27
C ILE A 310 12.88 -14.93 -10.60
N ILE A 311 12.68 -14.05 -9.63
CA ILE A 311 13.79 -13.43 -8.88
C ILE A 311 13.76 -13.92 -7.45
N LEU A 312 14.85 -14.57 -7.03
CA LEU A 312 15.06 -14.92 -5.62
C LEU A 312 15.73 -13.75 -4.90
N GLN A 313 15.21 -13.39 -3.73
CA GLN A 313 15.77 -12.31 -2.92
C GLN A 313 16.06 -12.79 -1.50
N GLU A 314 17.10 -12.21 -0.90
CA GLU A 314 17.55 -12.55 0.44
C GLU A 314 16.52 -12.07 1.49
N ASN A 315 16.05 -10.83 1.41
CA ASN A 315 15.14 -10.30 2.40
C ASN A 315 13.69 -10.72 2.10
N GLY A 316 13.03 -11.29 3.08
CA GLY A 316 11.62 -11.70 2.99
C GLY A 316 10.64 -10.52 2.84
N PHE A 317 9.36 -10.83 2.90
CA PHE A 317 8.30 -9.84 2.74
C PHE A 317 7.60 -9.57 4.07
N THR A 318 7.24 -8.32 4.34
CA THR A 318 6.22 -8.01 5.35
C THR A 318 4.84 -8.39 4.83
N ASP A 319 3.84 -8.56 5.71
CA ASP A 319 2.47 -8.90 5.28
C ASP A 319 1.82 -7.85 4.38
N LEU A 320 2.27 -6.60 4.50
CA LEU A 320 1.82 -5.48 3.69
C LEU A 320 2.75 -5.17 2.51
N ALA A 321 3.77 -6.00 2.27
CA ALA A 321 4.69 -5.79 1.15
C ALA A 321 3.95 -5.81 -0.18
N LYS A 322 4.32 -4.90 -1.06
CA LYS A 322 3.79 -4.80 -2.42
C LYS A 322 4.90 -4.41 -3.37
N PRO A 323 4.92 -4.96 -4.58
CA PRO A 323 5.85 -4.51 -5.60
C PRO A 323 5.66 -3.02 -5.86
N GLY A 324 6.76 -2.29 -6.03
CA GLY A 324 6.73 -0.85 -6.30
C GLY A 324 7.35 -0.50 -7.65
N GLY A 325 6.99 0.66 -8.22
CA GLY A 325 7.56 1.14 -9.49
C GLY A 325 7.36 0.15 -10.63
N ALA A 326 8.37 -0.05 -11.47
CA ALA A 326 8.32 -0.95 -12.62
C ALA A 326 8.02 -2.42 -12.25
N ARG A 327 8.38 -2.88 -11.04
CA ARG A 327 8.03 -4.23 -10.58
C ARG A 327 6.52 -4.41 -10.40
N PHE A 328 5.78 -3.35 -10.04
CA PHE A 328 4.33 -3.41 -9.98
C PHE A 328 3.75 -3.72 -11.36
N ASP A 329 4.21 -3.00 -12.39
CA ASP A 329 3.73 -3.18 -13.76
C ASP A 329 4.14 -4.54 -14.34
N ALA A 330 5.34 -5.02 -13.99
CA ALA A 330 5.79 -6.37 -14.35
C ALA A 330 4.92 -7.47 -13.70
N CYS A 331 4.57 -7.33 -12.41
CA CYS A 331 3.62 -8.25 -11.78
C CYS A 331 2.23 -8.15 -12.41
N ALA A 332 1.76 -6.94 -12.74
CA ALA A 332 0.46 -6.72 -13.39
C ALA A 332 0.34 -7.46 -14.73
N ARG A 333 1.43 -7.50 -15.50
CA ARG A 333 1.50 -8.24 -16.77
C ARG A 333 1.75 -9.74 -16.61
N GLY A 334 1.83 -10.25 -15.38
CA GLY A 334 2.19 -11.64 -15.12
C GLY A 334 3.65 -12.01 -15.40
N GLN A 335 4.49 -11.01 -15.68
CA GLN A 335 5.89 -11.17 -16.06
C GLN A 335 6.79 -11.61 -14.92
N LEU A 336 6.46 -11.26 -13.67
CA LEU A 336 7.39 -11.32 -12.54
C LEU A 336 6.85 -12.15 -11.39
N LEU A 337 7.69 -13.04 -10.87
CA LEU A 337 7.56 -13.68 -9.58
C LEU A 337 8.77 -13.34 -8.70
N LEU A 338 8.53 -12.88 -7.49
CA LEU A 338 9.52 -12.64 -6.45
C LEU A 338 9.41 -13.74 -5.40
N LEU A 339 10.50 -14.42 -5.10
CA LEU A 339 10.59 -15.47 -4.08
C LEU A 339 11.58 -15.06 -3.01
N ALA A 340 11.26 -15.34 -1.74
CA ALA A 340 12.17 -15.15 -0.62
C ALA A 340 12.11 -16.38 0.31
N PRO A 341 13.24 -17.07 0.52
CA PRO A 341 13.28 -18.26 1.36
C PRO A 341 13.35 -17.92 2.87
N TRP A 342 13.74 -16.70 3.21
CA TRP A 342 13.90 -16.28 4.60
C TRP A 342 12.85 -15.25 5.02
N GLU A 343 12.76 -15.03 6.33
CA GLU A 343 11.86 -14.04 6.91
C GLU A 343 12.33 -12.60 6.62
N HIS A 344 11.41 -11.64 6.77
CA HIS A 344 11.72 -10.24 6.61
C HIS A 344 12.52 -9.69 7.79
N HIS A 345 13.57 -8.94 7.48
CA HIS A 345 14.32 -8.15 8.45
C HIS A 345 14.41 -6.68 8.03
N ASN A 346 14.48 -5.78 9.02
CA ASN A 346 14.57 -4.33 8.79
C ASN A 346 16.01 -3.82 8.70
N GLU A 347 16.97 -4.67 9.04
CA GLU A 347 18.37 -4.33 9.02
C GLU A 347 18.91 -4.27 7.58
N ARG A 348 19.85 -3.38 7.36
CA ARG A 348 20.57 -3.27 6.09
C ARG A 348 21.76 -4.25 6.13
N LEU A 349 21.47 -5.51 5.91
CA LEU A 349 22.50 -6.55 5.91
C LEU A 349 23.18 -6.63 4.54
N VAL A 350 24.48 -6.91 4.56
CA VAL A 350 25.22 -7.32 3.37
C VAL A 350 25.02 -8.82 3.21
N ILE A 351 24.51 -9.24 2.06
CA ILE A 351 24.30 -10.66 1.75
C ILE A 351 25.64 -11.43 1.91
N ARG A 352 25.63 -12.50 2.68
CA ARG A 352 26.81 -13.33 2.92
C ARG A 352 27.03 -14.31 1.79
N ARG A 353 28.26 -14.83 1.69
CA ARG A 353 28.64 -15.77 0.63
C ARG A 353 27.82 -17.07 0.68
N ASP A 354 27.58 -17.59 1.87
CA ASP A 354 26.74 -18.78 2.07
C ASP A 354 25.32 -18.57 1.57
N GLN A 355 24.71 -17.42 1.89
CA GLN A 355 23.38 -17.04 1.38
C GLN A 355 23.37 -16.93 -0.15
N CYS A 356 24.43 -16.36 -0.75
CA CYS A 356 24.56 -16.30 -2.22
C CYS A 356 24.57 -17.69 -2.85
N LEU A 357 25.33 -18.62 -2.26
CA LEU A 357 25.41 -20.01 -2.74
C LEU A 357 24.06 -20.72 -2.58
N MET A 358 23.39 -20.55 -1.45
CA MET A 358 22.07 -21.14 -1.20
C MET A 358 21.02 -20.61 -2.22
N LEU A 359 20.96 -19.30 -2.48
CA LEU A 359 20.03 -18.74 -3.45
C LEU A 359 20.28 -19.24 -4.87
N ASN A 360 21.55 -19.40 -5.26
CA ASN A 360 21.90 -19.97 -6.57
C ASN A 360 21.51 -21.45 -6.66
N GLU A 361 21.71 -22.22 -5.59
CA GLU A 361 21.29 -23.63 -5.53
C GLU A 361 19.75 -23.75 -5.59
N MET A 362 19.02 -22.90 -4.89
CA MET A 362 17.56 -22.84 -4.97
C MET A 362 17.10 -22.49 -6.39
N ALA A 363 17.75 -21.53 -7.06
CA ALA A 363 17.45 -21.18 -8.45
C ALA A 363 17.69 -22.37 -9.41
N ARG A 364 18.77 -23.13 -9.19
CA ARG A 364 19.06 -24.36 -9.95
C ARG A 364 17.93 -25.39 -9.77
N ARG A 365 17.56 -25.69 -8.52
CA ARG A 365 16.48 -26.64 -8.22
C ARG A 365 15.13 -26.25 -8.80
N ILE A 366 14.82 -24.95 -8.87
CA ILE A 366 13.59 -24.45 -9.52
C ILE A 366 13.64 -24.73 -11.02
N CYS A 367 14.80 -24.70 -11.66
CA CYS A 367 14.93 -24.93 -13.10
C CYS A 367 14.95 -26.43 -13.48
N GLU A 368 15.21 -27.32 -12.56
CA GLU A 368 15.33 -28.77 -12.80
C GLU A 368 13.99 -29.51 -12.73
N GLN A 369 12.93 -28.82 -12.42
CA GLN A 369 11.55 -29.30 -12.46
C GLN A 369 10.78 -28.66 -13.61
#